data_05f41f57806764ac1d1b01f5c34a1625
#
_entry.id   05f41f57806764ac1d1b01f5c34a1625
#
_cell.length_a   1.000
_cell.length_b   1.000
_cell.length_c   1.000
_cell.angle_alpha   90.00
_cell.angle_beta   90.00
_cell.angle_gamma   90.00
#
_symmetry.space_group_name_H-M   'P 1'
#
loop_
_entity.id
_entity.type
_entity.pdbx_description
1 polymer ?
#
loop_
_entity_poly.entity_id
_entity_poly.type
_entity_poly.pdbx_seq_one_letter_code
_entity_poly.pdbx_strand_id
1 'polypeptide(L)'
;MSLANKVKEMISNPISVSYKEKKEYSKLDMIVLNPVFLFLLVASVTWSAWDVSRPQTSSPADTALSNAMIYFERGDFDNAVLQLESVVEDYERTSAATHAKFYLGRTAFINGNNDKAMMLLSESASKLEYSTLKTEAYIMLGQLDSDTKKAMRFFDNAAKNALSENEKTYISISNLCKNLFKLFH
;
A
#
# COMPACT_ATOMS: atom_id res chain seq x y z
N MET A 1 -18.29 -79.06 -29.68
CA MET A 1 -19.34 -78.09 -29.24
C MET A 1 -19.47 -77.03 -30.29
N SER A 2 -20.61 -76.99 -30.98
CA SER A 2 -20.80 -76.09 -32.14
C SER A 2 -20.90 -74.62 -31.70
N LEU A 3 -20.32 -73.74 -32.48
CA LEU A 3 -20.37 -72.26 -32.29
C LEU A 3 -21.80 -71.77 -32.04
N ALA A 4 -22.78 -72.40 -32.68
CA ALA A 4 -24.21 -72.09 -32.52
C ALA A 4 -24.72 -72.33 -31.08
N ASN A 5 -24.22 -73.39 -30.36
CA ASN A 5 -24.59 -73.59 -28.97
C ASN A 5 -23.97 -72.52 -28.01
N LYS A 6 -22.80 -72.11 -28.32
CA LYS A 6 -22.12 -71.03 -27.53
C LYS A 6 -22.81 -69.65 -27.65
N VAL A 7 -23.33 -69.39 -28.88
CA VAL A 7 -24.09 -68.17 -29.14
C VAL A 7 -25.47 -68.23 -28.46
N LYS A 8 -26.10 -69.37 -28.45
CA LYS A 8 -27.40 -69.57 -27.81
C LYS A 8 -27.32 -69.44 -26.27
N GLU A 9 -26.21 -69.92 -25.68
CA GLU A 9 -25.93 -69.76 -24.25
C GLU A 9 -25.66 -68.31 -23.85
N MET A 10 -25.00 -67.55 -24.73
CA MET A 10 -24.78 -66.08 -24.53
C MET A 10 -26.06 -65.27 -24.64
N ILE A 11 -27.02 -65.71 -25.46
CA ILE A 11 -28.30 -65.03 -25.65
C ILE A 11 -29.28 -65.40 -24.51
N SER A 12 -29.21 -66.60 -23.97
CA SER A 12 -30.11 -67.04 -22.89
C SER A 12 -29.72 -66.52 -21.50
N ASN A 13 -28.46 -66.11 -21.31
CA ASN A 13 -28.01 -65.46 -20.11
C ASN A 13 -27.64 -64.04 -20.47
N PRO A 14 -28.55 -63.07 -20.39
CA PRO A 14 -28.13 -61.68 -20.42
C PRO A 14 -27.19 -61.46 -19.23
N ILE A 15 -25.90 -61.28 -19.52
CA ILE A 15 -24.96 -60.85 -18.54
C ILE A 15 -25.54 -59.54 -18.03
N SER A 16 -26.17 -59.60 -16.86
CA SER A 16 -26.48 -58.40 -16.08
C SER A 16 -25.15 -57.85 -15.65
N VAL A 17 -24.51 -57.13 -16.56
CA VAL A 17 -23.39 -56.26 -16.24
C VAL A 17 -23.97 -55.19 -15.34
N SER A 18 -24.06 -55.54 -14.06
CA SER A 18 -24.26 -54.57 -13.03
C SER A 18 -23.01 -53.70 -13.03
N TYR A 19 -23.01 -52.65 -13.87
CA TYR A 19 -22.10 -51.54 -13.73
C TYR A 19 -22.44 -50.79 -12.44
N LYS A 20 -22.17 -51.43 -11.30
CA LYS A 20 -21.85 -50.74 -10.08
C LYS A 20 -20.38 -50.33 -10.20
N GLU A 21 -20.09 -49.41 -11.11
CA GLU A 21 -18.92 -48.59 -10.97
C GLU A 21 -19.07 -47.83 -9.64
N LYS A 22 -18.50 -48.39 -8.57
CA LYS A 22 -18.17 -47.61 -7.38
C LYS A 22 -17.12 -46.59 -7.84
N LYS A 23 -17.57 -45.44 -8.28
CA LYS A 23 -16.71 -44.28 -8.39
C LYS A 23 -16.14 -44.08 -6.99
N GLU A 24 -14.92 -44.53 -6.76
CA GLU A 24 -14.13 -44.10 -5.61
C GLU A 24 -13.81 -42.62 -5.81
N TYR A 25 -14.68 -41.79 -5.30
CA TYR A 25 -14.40 -40.35 -5.25
C TYR A 25 -13.17 -40.17 -4.37
N SER A 26 -12.12 -39.60 -4.93
CA SER A 26 -10.96 -39.20 -4.15
C SER A 26 -11.41 -38.25 -3.04
N LYS A 27 -10.65 -38.16 -1.94
CA LYS A 27 -10.96 -37.21 -0.87
C LYS A 27 -11.07 -35.77 -1.39
N LEU A 28 -10.36 -35.47 -2.48
CA LEU A 28 -10.41 -34.19 -3.17
C LEU A 28 -11.76 -34.01 -3.91
N ASP A 29 -12.28 -35.06 -4.56
CA ASP A 29 -13.57 -34.98 -5.25
C ASP A 29 -14.73 -34.73 -4.26
N MET A 30 -14.65 -35.30 -3.05
CA MET A 30 -15.65 -35.09 -2.00
C MET A 30 -15.61 -33.62 -1.47
N ILE A 31 -14.44 -32.98 -1.43
CA ILE A 31 -14.31 -31.61 -0.99
C ILE A 31 -14.82 -30.65 -2.08
N VAL A 32 -14.46 -30.90 -3.33
CA VAL A 32 -14.86 -30.06 -4.48
C VAL A 32 -16.35 -30.16 -4.78
N LEU A 33 -16.94 -31.35 -4.61
CA LEU A 33 -18.39 -31.59 -4.82
C LEU A 33 -19.26 -31.18 -3.62
N ASN A 34 -18.66 -30.75 -2.51
CA ASN A 34 -19.43 -30.27 -1.37
C ASN A 34 -20.12 -28.94 -1.75
N PRO A 35 -21.46 -28.86 -1.69
CA PRO A 35 -22.19 -27.63 -2.08
C PRO A 35 -21.80 -26.41 -1.24
N VAL A 36 -21.38 -26.62 0.00
CA VAL A 36 -20.89 -25.53 0.88
C VAL A 36 -19.55 -24.96 0.36
N PHE A 37 -18.65 -25.86 -0.08
CA PHE A 37 -17.36 -25.44 -0.63
C PHE A 37 -17.52 -24.70 -1.97
N LEU A 38 -18.40 -25.20 -2.84
CA LEU A 38 -18.76 -24.53 -4.08
C LEU A 38 -19.38 -23.15 -3.83
N PHE A 39 -20.28 -23.07 -2.85
CA PHE A 39 -20.90 -21.78 -2.47
C PHE A 39 -19.86 -20.78 -1.96
N LEU A 40 -18.92 -21.21 -1.09
CA LEU A 40 -17.85 -20.35 -0.58
C LEU A 40 -16.90 -19.91 -1.71
N LEU A 41 -16.61 -20.79 -2.66
CA LEU A 41 -15.79 -20.46 -3.82
C LEU A 41 -16.46 -19.40 -4.71
N VAL A 42 -17.73 -19.59 -5.04
CA VAL A 42 -18.51 -18.61 -5.82
C VAL A 42 -18.64 -17.30 -5.06
N ALA A 43 -18.93 -17.35 -3.76
CA ALA A 43 -19.01 -16.17 -2.92
C ALA A 43 -17.69 -15.40 -2.86
N SER A 44 -16.54 -16.08 -2.77
CA SER A 44 -15.22 -15.43 -2.76
C SER A 44 -14.88 -14.77 -4.10
N VAL A 45 -15.21 -15.44 -5.22
CA VAL A 45 -15.00 -14.89 -6.57
C VAL A 45 -15.92 -13.69 -6.83
N THR A 46 -17.20 -13.79 -6.44
CA THR A 46 -18.14 -12.67 -6.59
C THR A 46 -17.77 -11.50 -5.69
N TRP A 47 -17.29 -11.75 -4.48
CA TRP A 47 -16.80 -10.71 -3.57
C TRP A 47 -15.58 -9.99 -4.16
N SER A 48 -14.58 -10.73 -4.65
CA SER A 48 -13.39 -10.14 -5.27
C SER A 48 -13.72 -9.38 -6.57
N ALA A 49 -14.63 -9.91 -7.40
CA ALA A 49 -15.09 -9.23 -8.60
C ALA A 49 -15.87 -7.94 -8.27
N TRP A 50 -16.67 -7.97 -7.20
CA TRP A 50 -17.37 -6.78 -6.71
C TRP A 50 -16.40 -5.71 -6.22
N ASP A 51 -15.36 -6.10 -5.47
CA ASP A 51 -14.39 -5.15 -4.92
C ASP A 51 -13.54 -4.50 -6.02
N VAL A 52 -13.10 -5.28 -7.02
CA VAL A 52 -12.38 -4.78 -8.21
C VAL A 52 -13.29 -3.90 -9.10
N SER A 53 -14.60 -4.21 -9.16
CA SER A 53 -15.56 -3.46 -9.99
C SER A 53 -16.10 -2.20 -9.32
N ARG A 54 -15.80 -1.97 -8.04
CA ARG A 54 -16.16 -0.69 -7.42
C ARG A 54 -15.36 0.40 -8.11
N PRO A 55 -16.04 1.42 -8.71
CA PRO A 55 -15.31 2.58 -9.15
C PRO A 55 -14.55 3.11 -7.93
N GLN A 56 -13.23 3.13 -8.02
CA GLN A 56 -12.37 3.86 -7.10
C GLN A 56 -12.67 5.34 -7.34
N THR A 57 -13.78 5.82 -6.80
CA THR A 57 -14.05 7.24 -6.77
C THR A 57 -13.00 7.83 -5.83
N SER A 58 -11.91 8.33 -6.43
CA SER A 58 -10.97 9.17 -5.72
C SER A 58 -11.78 10.24 -4.99
N SER A 59 -11.52 10.42 -3.71
CA SER A 59 -12.22 11.48 -2.98
C SER A 59 -11.93 12.82 -3.67
N PRO A 60 -12.82 13.82 -3.59
CA PRO A 60 -12.53 15.15 -4.11
C PRO A 60 -11.18 15.68 -3.62
N ALA A 61 -10.80 15.37 -2.38
CA ALA A 61 -9.53 15.74 -1.79
C ALA A 61 -8.33 15.06 -2.50
N ASP A 62 -8.44 13.77 -2.84
CA ASP A 62 -7.38 13.05 -3.56
C ASP A 62 -7.23 13.55 -5.00
N THR A 63 -8.34 13.91 -5.63
CA THR A 63 -8.33 14.52 -6.97
C THR A 63 -7.64 15.88 -6.94
N ALA A 64 -7.97 16.72 -5.96
CA ALA A 64 -7.35 18.04 -5.77
C ALA A 64 -5.84 17.91 -5.50
N LEU A 65 -5.43 16.97 -4.62
CA LEU A 65 -4.02 16.67 -4.37
C LEU A 65 -3.31 16.19 -5.65
N SER A 66 -3.92 15.29 -6.42
CA SER A 66 -3.33 14.79 -7.67
C SER A 66 -3.11 15.90 -8.68
N ASN A 67 -4.05 16.85 -8.79
CA ASN A 67 -3.90 18.04 -9.65
C ASN A 67 -2.73 18.93 -9.19
N ALA A 68 -2.61 19.17 -7.88
CA ALA A 68 -1.49 19.93 -7.33
C ALA A 68 -0.13 19.23 -7.61
N MET A 69 -0.09 17.90 -7.53
CA MET A 69 1.12 17.13 -7.80
C MET A 69 1.57 17.20 -9.26
N ILE A 70 0.66 17.39 -10.23
CA ILE A 70 1.01 17.60 -11.64
C ILE A 70 1.88 18.84 -11.81
N TYR A 71 1.54 19.94 -11.12
CA TYR A 71 2.37 21.15 -11.14
C TYR A 71 3.71 20.94 -10.44
N PHE A 72 3.69 20.24 -9.31
CA PHE A 72 4.89 19.90 -8.55
C PHE A 72 5.90 19.10 -9.40
N GLU A 73 5.44 18.08 -10.11
CA GLU A 73 6.27 17.22 -10.96
C GLU A 73 6.81 17.95 -12.20
N ARG A 74 6.10 18.96 -12.69
CA ARG A 74 6.56 19.83 -13.79
C ARG A 74 7.57 20.87 -13.33
N GLY A 75 7.83 20.99 -12.03
CA GLY A 75 8.70 22.03 -11.48
C GLY A 75 8.04 23.41 -11.40
N ASP A 76 6.74 23.50 -11.62
CA ASP A 76 5.95 24.73 -11.45
C ASP A 76 5.55 24.86 -9.98
N PHE A 77 6.54 25.16 -9.16
CA PHE A 77 6.38 25.18 -7.71
C PHE A 77 5.44 26.29 -7.21
N ASP A 78 5.35 27.40 -7.91
CA ASP A 78 4.45 28.49 -7.52
C ASP A 78 2.99 28.05 -7.63
N ASN A 79 2.59 27.48 -8.77
CA ASN A 79 1.25 26.94 -8.94
C ASN A 79 1.00 25.70 -8.07
N ALA A 80 2.01 24.84 -7.87
CA ALA A 80 1.91 23.69 -6.98
C ALA A 80 1.60 24.15 -5.54
N VAL A 81 2.30 25.16 -5.03
CA VAL A 81 2.08 25.71 -3.68
C VAL A 81 0.65 26.23 -3.53
N LEU A 82 0.16 27.03 -4.49
CA LEU A 82 -1.21 27.55 -4.46
C LEU A 82 -2.26 26.42 -4.42
N GLN A 83 -2.09 25.39 -5.25
CA GLN A 83 -3.01 24.27 -5.28
C GLN A 83 -2.92 23.41 -3.99
N LEU A 84 -1.72 23.18 -3.47
CA LEU A 84 -1.51 22.46 -2.21
C LEU A 84 -2.10 23.22 -1.02
N GLU A 85 -1.99 24.54 -0.96
CA GLU A 85 -2.60 25.38 0.07
C GLU A 85 -4.12 25.27 0.02
N SER A 86 -4.74 25.31 -1.17
CA SER A 86 -6.18 25.05 -1.34
C SER A 86 -6.59 23.65 -0.84
N VAL A 87 -5.79 22.61 -1.11
CA VAL A 87 -6.06 21.26 -0.57
C VAL A 87 -6.04 21.23 0.95
N VAL A 88 -5.11 21.94 1.57
CA VAL A 88 -5.03 22.02 3.05
C VAL A 88 -6.22 22.78 3.62
N GLU A 89 -6.67 23.84 2.98
CA GLU A 89 -7.77 24.69 3.45
C GLU A 89 -9.13 24.00 3.26
N ASP A 90 -9.39 23.46 2.07
CA ASP A 90 -10.69 22.89 1.72
C ASP A 90 -10.92 21.50 2.31
N TYR A 91 -9.83 20.73 2.58
CA TYR A 91 -9.89 19.34 2.99
C TYR A 91 -9.08 19.01 4.25
N GLU A 92 -9.00 19.93 5.21
CA GLU A 92 -8.13 19.92 6.39
C GLU A 92 -7.99 18.58 7.12
N ARG A 93 -9.08 17.82 7.22
CA ARG A 93 -9.14 16.57 8.01
C ARG A 93 -8.91 15.31 7.20
N THR A 94 -8.35 15.44 5.99
CA THR A 94 -8.13 14.31 5.10
C THR A 94 -6.66 13.88 5.06
N SER A 95 -6.42 12.67 4.58
CA SER A 95 -5.09 12.16 4.23
C SER A 95 -4.45 13.06 3.16
N ALA A 96 -5.23 13.50 2.16
CA ALA A 96 -4.77 14.40 1.11
C ALA A 96 -4.19 15.72 1.67
N ALA A 97 -4.88 16.35 2.64
CA ALA A 97 -4.36 17.55 3.30
C ALA A 97 -3.07 17.28 4.09
N THR A 98 -2.94 16.10 4.69
CA THR A 98 -1.69 15.69 5.35
C THR A 98 -0.54 15.58 4.36
N HIS A 99 -0.77 14.98 3.20
CA HIS A 99 0.21 14.91 2.12
C HIS A 99 0.53 16.30 1.55
N ALA A 100 -0.50 17.14 1.34
CA ALA A 100 -0.30 18.52 0.89
C ALA A 100 0.59 19.32 1.85
N LYS A 101 0.37 19.22 3.16
CA LYS A 101 1.23 19.83 4.18
C LYS A 101 2.68 19.36 4.10
N PHE A 102 2.89 18.07 3.86
CA PHE A 102 4.24 17.52 3.68
C PHE A 102 4.93 18.16 2.46
N TYR A 103 4.29 18.22 1.30
CA TYR A 103 4.88 18.81 0.09
C TYR A 103 5.10 20.30 0.21
N LEU A 104 4.20 21.04 0.87
CA LEU A 104 4.41 22.45 1.22
C LEU A 104 5.61 22.65 2.16
N GLY A 105 5.72 21.78 3.19
CA GLY A 105 6.86 21.81 4.11
C GLY A 105 8.17 21.48 3.42
N ARG A 106 8.18 20.51 2.50
CA ARG A 106 9.35 20.17 1.68
C ARG A 106 9.75 21.33 0.77
N THR A 107 8.80 21.97 0.12
CA THR A 107 9.06 23.15 -0.72
C THR A 107 9.63 24.31 0.11
N ALA A 108 9.06 24.54 1.29
CA ALA A 108 9.57 25.56 2.21
C ALA A 108 11.01 25.25 2.67
N PHE A 109 11.31 23.98 2.94
CA PHE A 109 12.66 23.51 3.30
C PHE A 109 13.67 23.79 2.18
N ILE A 110 13.34 23.45 0.93
CA ILE A 110 14.19 23.68 -0.25
C ILE A 110 14.44 25.19 -0.45
N ASN A 111 13.42 26.00 -0.23
CA ASN A 111 13.49 27.47 -0.36
C ASN A 111 14.15 28.16 0.84
N GLY A 112 14.61 27.41 1.86
CA GLY A 112 15.26 27.95 3.05
C GLY A 112 14.31 28.63 4.03
N ASN A 113 12.98 28.50 3.86
CA ASN A 113 12.00 28.98 4.82
C ASN A 113 11.84 27.96 5.96
N ASN A 114 12.82 27.97 6.86
CA ASN A 114 12.97 26.95 7.90
C ASN A 114 11.80 26.92 8.89
N ASP A 115 11.23 28.08 9.24
CA ASP A 115 10.12 28.16 10.19
C ASP A 115 8.83 27.56 9.60
N LYS A 116 8.49 27.93 8.36
CA LYS A 116 7.33 27.33 7.65
C LYS A 116 7.53 25.84 7.43
N ALA A 117 8.74 25.41 7.07
CA ALA A 117 9.08 24.01 6.89
C ALA A 117 8.92 23.20 8.19
N MET A 118 9.50 23.70 9.30
CA MET A 118 9.40 23.07 10.61
C MET A 118 7.95 22.90 11.05
N MET A 119 7.12 23.94 10.89
CA MET A 119 5.71 23.90 11.25
C MET A 119 4.96 22.84 10.46
N LEU A 120 5.02 22.91 9.13
CA LEU A 120 4.23 22.02 8.24
C LEU A 120 4.68 20.57 8.33
N LEU A 121 6.00 20.32 8.39
CA LEU A 121 6.54 18.97 8.53
C LEU A 121 6.21 18.38 9.90
N SER A 122 6.23 19.14 10.98
CA SER A 122 5.85 18.66 12.32
C SER A 122 4.38 18.25 12.39
N GLU A 123 3.49 18.99 11.71
CA GLU A 123 2.06 18.67 11.66
C GLU A 123 1.75 17.43 10.84
N SER A 124 2.53 17.15 9.80
CA SER A 124 2.27 16.06 8.85
C SER A 124 3.02 14.77 9.19
N ALA A 125 4.28 14.83 9.63
CA ALA A 125 5.19 13.69 9.70
C ALA A 125 4.61 12.45 10.39
N SER A 126 3.93 12.61 11.54
CA SER A 126 3.36 11.48 12.28
C SER A 126 2.10 10.91 11.65
N LYS A 127 1.40 11.71 10.84
CA LYS A 127 0.11 11.37 10.24
C LYS A 127 0.22 10.80 8.83
N LEU A 128 1.38 10.97 8.17
CA LEU A 128 1.62 10.38 6.84
C LEU A 128 1.43 8.86 6.88
N GLU A 129 0.84 8.29 5.85
CA GLU A 129 0.59 6.86 5.76
C GLU A 129 1.82 6.11 5.21
N TYR A 130 2.53 6.70 4.25
CA TYR A 130 3.67 6.09 3.57
C TYR A 130 4.96 6.26 4.38
N SER A 131 5.61 5.14 4.68
CA SER A 131 6.85 5.10 5.46
C SER A 131 7.98 5.92 4.83
N THR A 132 8.08 5.94 3.50
CA THR A 132 9.06 6.76 2.77
C THR A 132 8.90 8.26 3.03
N LEU A 133 7.66 8.75 2.94
CA LEU A 133 7.37 10.17 3.22
C LEU A 133 7.59 10.52 4.69
N LYS A 134 7.24 9.59 5.62
CA LYS A 134 7.56 9.76 7.05
C LYS A 134 9.05 9.88 7.29
N THR A 135 9.82 8.99 6.68
CA THR A 135 11.29 8.99 6.79
C THR A 135 11.85 10.31 6.30
N GLU A 136 11.43 10.77 5.12
CA GLU A 136 11.88 12.04 4.54
C GLU A 136 11.51 13.24 5.43
N ALA A 137 10.26 13.29 5.92
CA ALA A 137 9.80 14.35 6.81
C ALA A 137 10.63 14.43 8.10
N TYR A 138 10.89 13.27 8.73
CA TYR A 138 11.69 13.26 9.95
C TYR A 138 13.17 13.56 9.71
N ILE A 139 13.74 13.24 8.57
CA ILE A 139 15.10 13.65 8.18
C ILE A 139 15.17 15.18 8.10
N MET A 140 14.24 15.81 7.36
CA MET A 140 14.19 17.26 7.22
C MET A 140 14.01 17.97 8.58
N LEU A 141 13.12 17.44 9.43
CA LEU A 141 12.94 17.96 10.80
C LEU A 141 14.22 17.86 11.63
N GLY A 142 14.94 16.74 11.54
CA GLY A 142 16.21 16.57 12.20
C GLY A 142 17.30 17.54 11.72
N GLN A 143 17.28 17.87 10.43
CA GLN A 143 18.20 18.84 9.86
C GLN A 143 17.86 20.29 10.29
N LEU A 144 16.58 20.62 10.39
CA LEU A 144 16.10 21.96 10.75
C LEU A 144 16.28 22.28 12.24
N ASP A 145 16.05 21.32 13.12
CA ASP A 145 16.04 21.58 14.57
C ASP A 145 17.44 21.93 15.08
N SER A 146 17.57 23.07 15.74
CA SER A 146 18.82 23.52 16.35
C SER A 146 19.16 22.75 17.63
N ASP A 147 18.16 22.21 18.35
CA ASP A 147 18.39 21.35 19.51
C ASP A 147 18.82 19.96 19.09
N THR A 148 20.10 19.64 19.33
CA THR A 148 20.67 18.35 18.97
C THR A 148 19.91 17.16 19.56
N LYS A 149 19.35 17.27 20.78
CA LYS A 149 18.59 16.16 21.39
C LYS A 149 17.27 15.93 20.68
N LYS A 150 16.60 16.99 20.24
CA LYS A 150 15.38 16.89 19.43
C LYS A 150 15.70 16.38 18.04
N ALA A 151 16.75 16.91 17.41
CA ALA A 151 17.20 16.45 16.10
C ALA A 151 17.50 14.95 16.10
N MET A 152 18.19 14.42 17.12
CA MET A 152 18.43 12.98 17.26
C MET A 152 17.13 12.17 17.33
N ARG A 153 16.12 12.64 18.07
CA ARG A 153 14.81 11.97 18.14
C ARG A 153 14.12 11.93 16.78
N PHE A 154 14.26 12.97 15.97
CA PHE A 154 13.73 12.97 14.61
C PHE A 154 14.47 11.94 13.74
N PHE A 155 15.80 11.89 13.80
CA PHE A 155 16.57 10.87 13.08
C PHE A 155 16.25 9.44 13.54
N ASP A 156 16.01 9.21 14.85
CA ASP A 156 15.58 7.92 15.38
C ASP A 156 14.18 7.53 14.82
N ASN A 157 13.26 8.50 14.73
CA ASN A 157 11.97 8.26 14.12
C ASN A 157 12.08 8.00 12.63
N ALA A 158 12.96 8.69 11.91
CA ALA A 158 13.26 8.38 10.52
C ALA A 158 13.77 6.95 10.36
N ALA A 159 14.73 6.52 11.18
CA ALA A 159 15.31 5.18 11.13
C ALA A 159 14.29 4.07 11.40
N LYS A 160 13.31 4.30 12.29
CA LYS A 160 12.22 3.35 12.54
C LYS A 160 11.28 3.15 11.34
N ASN A 161 11.15 4.17 10.49
CA ASN A 161 10.28 4.13 9.31
C ASN A 161 11.05 3.79 8.02
N ALA A 162 12.39 3.79 8.05
CA ALA A 162 13.23 3.51 6.89
C ALA A 162 13.03 2.06 6.40
N LEU A 163 12.80 1.93 5.09
CA LEU A 163 12.51 0.66 4.42
C LEU A 163 13.77 -0.04 3.91
N SER A 164 14.87 0.70 3.70
CA SER A 164 16.11 0.18 3.14
C SER A 164 17.32 0.47 4.03
N GLU A 165 18.36 -0.36 3.89
CA GLU A 165 19.63 -0.15 4.59
C GLU A 165 20.36 1.13 4.09
N ASN A 166 20.14 1.51 2.83
CA ASN A 166 20.67 2.76 2.30
C ASN A 166 20.06 3.99 2.98
N GLU A 167 18.73 3.97 3.23
CA GLU A 167 18.06 5.03 4.00
C GLU A 167 18.59 5.11 5.42
N LYS A 168 18.75 3.98 6.11
CA LYS A 168 19.32 3.93 7.46
C LYS A 168 20.74 4.48 7.50
N THR A 169 21.56 4.14 6.50
CA THR A 169 22.94 4.66 6.39
C THR A 169 22.92 6.18 6.20
N TYR A 170 22.07 6.70 5.31
CA TYR A 170 21.92 8.15 5.10
C TYR A 170 21.50 8.87 6.38
N ILE A 171 20.54 8.32 7.12
CA ILE A 171 20.07 8.86 8.40
C ILE A 171 21.21 8.88 9.44
N SER A 172 21.98 7.80 9.52
CA SER A 172 23.12 7.69 10.44
C SER A 172 24.19 8.74 10.14
N ILE A 173 24.50 8.96 8.86
CA ILE A 173 25.44 10.00 8.42
C ILE A 173 24.91 11.40 8.78
N SER A 174 23.62 11.67 8.50
CA SER A 174 22.98 12.95 8.81
C SER A 174 23.02 13.26 10.31
N ASN A 175 22.75 12.25 11.14
CA ASN A 175 22.84 12.36 12.60
C ASN A 175 24.27 12.64 13.06
N LEU A 176 25.28 11.92 12.49
CA LEU A 176 26.68 12.12 12.78
C LEU A 176 27.15 13.52 12.42
N CYS A 177 26.79 14.02 11.21
CA CYS A 177 27.12 15.38 10.79
C CYS A 177 26.57 16.43 11.74
N LYS A 178 25.31 16.26 12.19
CA LYS A 178 24.68 17.17 13.16
C LYS A 178 25.41 17.17 14.52
N ASN A 179 25.84 16.01 14.99
CA ASN A 179 26.60 15.90 16.24
C ASN A 179 27.99 16.53 16.14
N LEU A 180 28.68 16.32 15.00
CA LEU A 180 30.00 16.90 14.78
C LEU A 180 29.93 18.43 14.70
N PHE A 181 28.93 18.98 14.00
CA PHE A 181 28.74 20.43 13.92
C PHE A 181 28.62 21.10 15.29
N LYS A 182 27.94 20.42 16.24
CA LYS A 182 27.82 20.87 17.64
C LYS A 182 29.15 20.89 18.41
N LEU A 183 30.10 19.99 18.07
CA LEU A 183 31.39 19.94 18.76
C LEU A 183 32.33 21.07 18.34
N PHE A 184 32.10 21.70 17.18
CA PHE A 184 32.94 22.73 16.61
C PHE A 184 32.37 24.16 16.72
N HIS A 185 31.13 24.26 17.26
CA HIS A 185 30.43 25.54 17.50
C HIS A 185 29.84 25.57 18.91
#